data_e3df3b09f9b66691c6efb5c56708ecc9
#
_entry.id   e3df3b09f9b66691c6efb5c56708ecc9
#
_cell.length_a   1.000
_cell.length_b   1.000
_cell.length_c   1.000
_cell.angle_alpha   90.00
_cell.angle_beta   90.00
_cell.angle_gamma   90.00
#
_symmetry.space_group_name_H-M   'P 1'
#
loop_
_entity.id
_entity.type
_entity.pdbx_description
1 polymer ?
#
loop_
_entity_poly.entity_id
_entity_poly.type
_entity_poly.pdbx_seq_one_letter_code
_entity_poly.pdbx_strand_id
1 'polypeptide(L)'
;MGAQQSNPTGPDLATGIPIDDLPDGHMLAGHVGEDAVLLARRGNEFFAIGATCSHYGGPLVEGLMVEDTVRCPWHHACFSLRTGEALHAPALSPVACWAVEHRDGKLFVTAKKEAPAPESRSRAAPTAGMPERIVIIGGGAAGFAAAEQLRREQYQGSIVMLSNDEAPPVDRPNLSKDYMAGNALEEWVPLRPESFYADNGIELRLNANVTAINTRSREVALAGGSKLRYDRLLLATGAEPIRLSIPGAGQQQLLMLRSLADCRAIIERAKTARRAVVLGASFIGLEVAASLRAREIEVHVVAPEKRPMERILGPQVGDFVRALHEEHGVVFRLEDTASSIDGSRMALKSGGALEADLVVAGVGVRPRTELAEQAGLKLDRGVIVDAYLETSAPGVFAAGDIARWPDPHSGESIRVEHWVVAERQGQTAALNMLGRREKFVAVPFFWSQHYDVPINYVGHAEKWDELTIEGDVMARDCLLRYKRNRRVLAVASIYRDVESLKAEVAMERDTG
;
A
#
# COMPACT_ATOMS: atom_id res chain seq x y z
N MET A 1 5.82 13.22 2.51
CA MET A 1 6.73 14.02 3.37
C MET A 1 7.79 14.63 2.46
N GLY A 2 7.85 15.97 2.37
CA GLY A 2 9.02 16.63 1.80
C GLY A 2 10.18 16.34 2.75
N ALA A 3 11.17 15.60 2.28
CA ALA A 3 12.40 15.40 3.03
C ALA A 3 12.96 16.80 3.38
N GLN A 4 12.97 17.17 4.65
CA GLN A 4 13.85 18.22 5.11
C GLN A 4 15.25 17.79 4.66
N GLN A 5 15.90 18.60 3.82
CA GLN A 5 17.30 18.43 3.47
C GLN A 5 18.13 18.60 4.75
N SER A 6 18.25 17.50 5.50
CA SER A 6 19.28 17.39 6.52
C SER A 6 20.61 17.28 5.78
N ASN A 7 21.63 18.01 6.22
CA ASN A 7 23.00 17.84 5.72
C ASN A 7 23.31 16.34 5.70
N PRO A 8 23.81 15.80 4.56
CA PRO A 8 24.11 14.39 4.46
C PRO A 8 25.07 13.98 5.56
N THR A 9 24.72 12.90 6.27
CA THR A 9 25.53 12.34 7.37
C THR A 9 26.47 11.27 6.84
N GLY A 10 27.60 11.05 7.53
CA GLY A 10 28.58 10.03 7.16
C GLY A 10 29.77 10.58 6.35
N PRO A 11 30.66 9.69 5.86
CA PRO A 11 31.86 10.07 5.14
C PRO A 11 31.56 10.61 3.73
N ASP A 12 32.41 11.51 3.24
CA ASP A 12 32.42 11.89 1.82
C ASP A 12 33.03 10.76 0.99
N LEU A 13 32.15 10.02 0.30
CA LEU A 13 32.51 8.85 -0.51
C LEU A 13 33.29 9.22 -1.79
N ALA A 14 33.29 10.49 -2.20
CA ALA A 14 34.10 10.94 -3.33
C ALA A 14 35.58 11.04 -2.98
N THR A 15 35.93 11.23 -1.70
CA THR A 15 37.32 11.29 -1.24
C THR A 15 37.93 9.91 -1.01
N GLY A 16 37.11 8.86 -1.04
CA GLY A 16 37.50 7.46 -0.90
C GLY A 16 37.59 6.99 0.54
N ILE A 17 36.97 5.83 0.81
CA ILE A 17 37.03 5.13 2.11
C ILE A 17 37.86 3.86 1.99
N PRO A 18 38.55 3.42 3.06
CA PRO A 18 39.20 2.12 3.08
C PRO A 18 38.20 0.98 2.79
N ILE A 19 38.63 -0.01 2.00
CA ILE A 19 37.76 -1.17 1.70
C ILE A 19 37.38 -1.95 2.97
N ASP A 20 38.24 -1.92 3.98
CA ASP A 20 38.03 -2.62 5.25
C ASP A 20 36.93 -1.99 6.09
N ASP A 21 36.57 -0.72 5.82
CA ASP A 21 35.44 -0.03 6.47
C ASP A 21 34.08 -0.52 5.92
N LEU A 22 34.07 -1.29 4.82
CA LEU A 22 32.88 -1.91 4.24
C LEU A 22 33.06 -3.43 4.12
N PRO A 23 32.78 -4.21 5.18
CA PRO A 23 32.83 -5.66 5.14
C PRO A 23 31.87 -6.26 4.09
N ASP A 24 32.16 -7.49 3.64
CA ASP A 24 31.25 -8.20 2.74
C ASP A 24 29.87 -8.37 3.37
N GLY A 25 28.81 -8.16 2.56
CA GLY A 25 27.43 -8.23 2.99
C GLY A 25 26.94 -7.00 3.77
N HIS A 26 27.72 -5.92 3.84
CA HIS A 26 27.37 -4.71 4.58
C HIS A 26 27.03 -3.52 3.68
N MET A 27 26.32 -2.58 4.26
CA MET A 27 25.95 -1.30 3.68
C MET A 27 26.44 -0.16 4.56
N LEU A 28 26.83 0.96 3.95
CA LEU A 28 27.33 2.16 4.62
C LEU A 28 26.66 3.40 4.04
N ALA A 29 26.14 4.25 4.90
CA ALA A 29 25.63 5.57 4.51
C ALA A 29 26.76 6.58 4.45
N GLY A 30 26.77 7.40 3.41
CA GLY A 30 27.69 8.52 3.24
C GLY A 30 27.09 9.53 2.25
N HIS A 31 27.92 10.36 1.66
CA HIS A 31 27.46 11.35 0.69
C HIS A 31 28.47 11.57 -0.45
N VAL A 32 27.97 12.15 -1.55
CA VAL A 32 28.75 12.71 -2.66
C VAL A 32 28.22 14.11 -2.91
N GLY A 33 28.96 15.13 -2.52
CA GLY A 33 28.45 16.48 -2.47
C GLY A 33 27.25 16.59 -1.53
N GLU A 34 26.10 17.02 -2.05
CA GLU A 34 24.84 17.14 -1.30
C GLU A 34 23.96 15.88 -1.38
N ASP A 35 24.30 14.92 -2.24
CA ASP A 35 23.52 13.69 -2.42
C ASP A 35 23.85 12.69 -1.30
N ALA A 36 22.86 12.22 -0.55
CA ALA A 36 22.98 11.11 0.37
C ALA A 36 23.10 9.79 -0.41
N VAL A 37 24.13 9.00 -0.14
CA VAL A 37 24.50 7.78 -0.90
C VAL A 37 24.62 6.59 0.02
N LEU A 38 24.05 5.47 -0.36
CA LEU A 38 24.25 4.16 0.21
C LEU A 38 25.32 3.43 -0.61
N LEU A 39 26.43 3.06 0.01
CA LEU A 39 27.46 2.20 -0.55
C LEU A 39 27.27 0.79 -0.01
N ALA A 40 27.23 -0.22 -0.88
CA ALA A 40 27.05 -1.63 -0.50
C ALA A 40 28.14 -2.51 -1.09
N ARG A 41 28.51 -3.59 -0.38
CA ARG A 41 29.46 -4.60 -0.83
C ARG A 41 28.84 -5.98 -0.83
N ARG A 42 29.04 -6.72 -1.94
CA ARG A 42 28.73 -8.14 -2.05
C ARG A 42 29.91 -8.87 -2.73
N GLY A 43 30.64 -9.61 -1.94
CA GLY A 43 31.89 -10.23 -2.41
C GLY A 43 32.90 -9.20 -2.91
N ASN A 44 33.20 -9.27 -4.21
CA ASN A 44 34.10 -8.33 -4.87
C ASN A 44 33.34 -7.24 -5.69
N GLU A 45 32.03 -7.17 -5.58
CA GLU A 45 31.21 -6.15 -6.25
C GLU A 45 30.84 -5.04 -5.25
N PHE A 46 30.84 -3.80 -5.75
CA PHE A 46 30.51 -2.60 -4.98
C PHE A 46 29.44 -1.82 -5.72
N PHE A 47 28.46 -1.34 -4.98
CA PHE A 47 27.30 -0.65 -5.52
C PHE A 47 27.09 0.66 -4.77
N ALA A 48 26.68 1.72 -5.48
CA ALA A 48 26.34 2.98 -4.87
C ALA A 48 25.00 3.49 -5.45
N ILE A 49 24.02 3.67 -4.57
CA ILE A 49 22.68 4.18 -4.91
C ILE A 49 22.26 5.27 -3.91
N GLY A 50 21.17 6.00 -4.21
CA GLY A 50 20.59 6.94 -3.26
C GLY A 50 20.25 6.28 -1.93
N ALA A 51 20.62 6.91 -0.82
CA ALA A 51 20.44 6.36 0.53
C ALA A 51 18.99 6.42 1.02
N THR A 52 18.11 7.16 0.32
CA THR A 52 16.75 7.47 0.76
C THR A 52 15.73 6.83 -0.17
N CYS A 53 14.81 6.06 0.42
CA CYS A 53 13.71 5.41 -0.31
C CYS A 53 12.81 6.44 -0.98
N SER A 54 12.51 6.24 -2.27
CA SER A 54 11.66 7.16 -3.05
C SER A 54 10.17 7.08 -2.72
N HIS A 55 9.74 6.15 -1.83
CA HIS A 55 8.36 6.08 -1.36
C HIS A 55 8.09 7.17 -0.30
N TYR A 56 8.57 6.98 0.93
CA TYR A 56 8.35 7.92 2.05
C TYR A 56 9.64 8.40 2.73
N GLY A 57 10.77 8.28 2.04
CA GLY A 57 12.03 8.79 2.59
C GLY A 57 12.74 7.86 3.57
N GLY A 58 12.35 6.59 3.66
CA GLY A 58 12.98 5.64 4.59
C GLY A 58 14.47 5.43 4.33
N PRO A 59 15.30 5.25 5.37
CA PRO A 59 16.75 5.11 5.27
C PRO A 59 17.11 3.71 4.77
N LEU A 60 17.57 3.59 3.53
CA LEU A 60 17.86 2.29 2.90
C LEU A 60 19.02 1.55 3.61
N VAL A 61 19.94 2.27 4.24
CA VAL A 61 21.06 1.66 4.99
C VAL A 61 20.60 0.85 6.20
N GLU A 62 19.46 1.21 6.78
CA GLU A 62 18.84 0.49 7.91
C GLU A 62 17.99 -0.70 7.44
N GLY A 63 17.88 -0.88 6.14
CA GLY A 63 17.13 -1.96 5.53
C GLY A 63 17.90 -3.28 5.43
N LEU A 64 17.45 -4.14 4.54
CA LEU A 64 18.02 -5.46 4.34
C LEU A 64 18.55 -5.62 2.91
N MET A 65 19.84 -5.91 2.76
CA MET A 65 20.41 -6.32 1.50
C MET A 65 20.07 -7.79 1.23
N VAL A 66 19.49 -8.05 0.05
CA VAL A 66 19.14 -9.40 -0.41
C VAL A 66 19.67 -9.54 -1.83
N GLU A 67 20.71 -10.33 -2.00
CA GLU A 67 21.40 -10.45 -3.29
C GLU A 67 21.82 -9.08 -3.86
N ASP A 68 21.36 -8.72 -5.06
CA ASP A 68 21.63 -7.43 -5.74
C ASP A 68 20.59 -6.36 -5.44
N THR A 69 19.84 -6.53 -4.37
CA THR A 69 18.76 -5.61 -4.00
C THR A 69 18.90 -5.13 -2.57
N VAL A 70 18.31 -3.97 -2.30
CA VAL A 70 18.07 -3.47 -0.94
C VAL A 70 16.58 -3.27 -0.72
N ARG A 71 16.09 -3.70 0.45
CA ARG A 71 14.71 -3.52 0.88
C ARG A 71 14.64 -2.43 1.94
N CYS A 72 13.71 -1.50 1.72
CA CYS A 72 13.45 -0.41 2.65
C CYS A 72 12.87 -0.95 3.97
N PRO A 73 13.36 -0.48 5.15
CA PRO A 73 12.89 -0.97 6.44
C PRO A 73 11.41 -0.61 6.71
N TRP A 74 10.92 0.52 6.17
CA TRP A 74 9.60 1.00 6.55
C TRP A 74 8.45 0.27 5.86
N HIS A 75 8.50 0.16 4.52
CA HIS A 75 7.36 -0.40 3.77
C HIS A 75 7.77 -1.44 2.72
N HIS A 76 8.96 -2.06 2.90
CA HIS A 76 9.44 -3.19 2.09
C HIS A 76 9.58 -2.90 0.59
N ALA A 77 9.72 -1.62 0.20
CA ALA A 77 10.09 -1.26 -1.17
C ALA A 77 11.45 -1.88 -1.53
N CYS A 78 11.59 -2.41 -2.75
CA CYS A 78 12.77 -3.11 -3.20
C CYS A 78 13.46 -2.34 -4.32
N PHE A 79 14.77 -2.09 -4.16
CA PHE A 79 15.58 -1.37 -5.15
C PHE A 79 16.75 -2.23 -5.62
N SER A 80 17.07 -2.14 -6.92
CA SER A 80 18.27 -2.72 -7.50
C SER A 80 19.51 -1.95 -7.03
N LEU A 81 20.49 -2.63 -6.45
CA LEU A 81 21.79 -2.03 -6.13
C LEU A 81 22.60 -1.71 -7.41
N ARG A 82 22.32 -2.38 -8.53
CA ARG A 82 23.03 -2.18 -9.80
C ARG A 82 22.55 -0.94 -10.56
N THR A 83 21.24 -0.65 -10.50
CA THR A 83 20.62 0.37 -11.36
C THR A 83 19.88 1.46 -10.59
N GLY A 84 19.58 1.26 -9.31
CA GLY A 84 18.71 2.13 -8.52
C GLY A 84 17.22 1.96 -8.83
N GLU A 85 16.83 1.08 -9.76
CA GLU A 85 15.42 0.88 -10.13
C GLU A 85 14.60 0.35 -8.95
N ALA A 86 13.39 0.88 -8.78
CA ALA A 86 12.38 0.31 -7.90
C ALA A 86 11.80 -0.95 -8.55
N LEU A 87 12.13 -2.11 -8.00
CA LEU A 87 11.75 -3.42 -8.56
C LEU A 87 10.34 -3.82 -8.14
N HIS A 88 9.96 -3.51 -6.90
CA HIS A 88 8.65 -3.84 -6.35
C HIS A 88 8.07 -2.65 -5.58
N ALA A 89 6.76 -2.47 -5.74
CA ALA A 89 5.99 -1.51 -4.96
C ALA A 89 6.19 -1.73 -3.43
N PRO A 90 6.04 -0.66 -2.62
CA PRO A 90 5.31 0.58 -2.92
C PRO A 90 6.16 1.72 -3.53
N ALA A 91 7.47 1.58 -3.67
CA ALA A 91 8.25 2.55 -4.43
C ALA A 91 8.02 2.36 -5.93
N LEU A 92 7.69 3.46 -6.61
CA LEU A 92 7.40 3.49 -8.04
C LEU A 92 8.43 4.30 -8.83
N SER A 93 9.31 5.02 -8.14
CA SER A 93 10.39 5.81 -8.74
C SER A 93 11.75 5.23 -8.39
N PRO A 94 12.72 5.22 -9.32
CA PRO A 94 14.08 4.81 -9.02
C PRO A 94 14.75 5.77 -8.04
N VAL A 95 15.81 5.31 -7.39
CA VAL A 95 16.79 6.15 -6.71
C VAL A 95 17.99 6.37 -7.62
N ALA A 96 18.76 7.43 -7.38
CA ALA A 96 19.96 7.69 -8.17
C ALA A 96 20.98 6.55 -8.01
N CYS A 97 21.88 6.39 -8.98
CA CYS A 97 22.92 5.39 -9.01
C CYS A 97 24.26 6.01 -9.41
N TRP A 98 25.36 5.53 -8.81
CA TRP A 98 26.71 6.01 -9.08
C TRP A 98 27.66 4.87 -9.50
N ALA A 99 28.74 5.24 -10.15
CA ALA A 99 29.87 4.35 -10.38
C ALA A 99 30.72 4.26 -9.10
N VAL A 100 31.26 3.08 -8.86
CA VAL A 100 32.20 2.85 -7.76
C VAL A 100 33.52 2.37 -8.36
N GLU A 101 34.64 2.99 -7.96
CA GLU A 101 35.97 2.61 -8.32
C GLU A 101 36.71 2.06 -7.10
N HIS A 102 37.38 0.91 -7.27
CA HIS A 102 38.28 0.35 -6.27
C HIS A 102 39.73 0.57 -6.76
N ARG A 103 40.48 1.39 -6.02
CA ARG A 103 41.90 1.65 -6.30
C ARG A 103 42.66 1.88 -5.00
N ASP A 104 43.90 1.40 -4.94
CA ASP A 104 44.82 1.58 -3.81
C ASP A 104 44.18 1.20 -2.44
N GLY A 105 43.41 0.11 -2.40
CA GLY A 105 42.73 -0.37 -1.19
C GLY A 105 41.59 0.54 -0.69
N LYS A 106 41.13 1.49 -1.51
CA LYS A 106 40.01 2.38 -1.21
C LYS A 106 38.90 2.28 -2.24
N LEU A 107 37.69 2.57 -1.81
CA LEU A 107 36.47 2.68 -2.61
C LEU A 107 36.12 4.14 -2.82
N PHE A 108 35.94 4.56 -4.06
CA PHE A 108 35.54 5.90 -4.44
C PHE A 108 34.19 5.85 -5.16
N VAL A 109 33.24 6.65 -4.72
CA VAL A 109 32.01 6.87 -5.44
C VAL A 109 32.24 8.08 -6.37
N THR A 110 32.13 7.85 -7.68
CA THR A 110 32.59 8.80 -8.69
C THR A 110 31.41 9.41 -9.46
N ALA A 111 31.20 9.04 -10.70
CA ALA A 111 30.19 9.67 -11.57
C ALA A 111 28.77 9.18 -11.22
N LYS A 112 27.83 10.11 -11.11
CA LYS A 112 26.40 9.79 -11.08
C LYS A 112 26.04 9.21 -12.45
N LYS A 113 25.49 8.00 -12.45
CA LYS A 113 25.04 7.36 -13.67
C LYS A 113 23.77 8.06 -14.14
N GLU A 114 23.72 8.37 -15.43
CA GLU A 114 22.46 8.81 -16.01
C GLU A 114 21.44 7.68 -15.88
N ALA A 115 20.24 7.99 -15.39
CA ALA A 115 19.14 7.06 -15.50
C ALA A 115 19.00 6.72 -16.99
N PRO A 116 18.83 5.43 -17.36
CA PRO A 116 18.63 5.08 -18.76
C PRO A 116 17.50 5.93 -19.29
N ALA A 117 17.80 6.80 -20.26
CA ALA A 117 16.81 7.70 -20.82
C ALA A 117 15.61 6.87 -21.29
N PRO A 118 14.37 7.33 -21.08
CA PRO A 118 13.18 6.62 -21.58
C PRO A 118 13.27 6.31 -23.08
N GLU A 119 14.05 7.09 -23.82
CA GLU A 119 14.29 6.92 -25.26
C GLU A 119 15.30 5.82 -25.60
N SER A 120 16.23 5.48 -24.71
CA SER A 120 17.23 4.41 -24.96
C SER A 120 16.67 3.00 -24.83
N ARG A 121 15.52 2.88 -24.18
CA ARG A 121 14.76 1.64 -24.24
C ARG A 121 14.09 1.59 -25.61
N SER A 122 14.78 0.99 -26.59
CA SER A 122 14.33 0.82 -27.96
C SER A 122 12.82 0.61 -28.03
N ARG A 123 12.09 1.50 -28.72
CA ARG A 123 10.69 1.26 -29.09
C ARG A 123 10.63 0.01 -29.94
N ALA A 124 10.60 -1.16 -29.30
CA ALA A 124 10.43 -2.41 -29.98
C ALA A 124 9.11 -2.33 -30.76
N ALA A 125 9.18 -2.60 -32.06
CA ALA A 125 7.98 -2.71 -32.89
C ALA A 125 6.99 -3.67 -32.21
N PRO A 126 5.67 -3.45 -32.28
CA PRO A 126 4.68 -4.34 -31.70
C PRO A 126 4.96 -5.77 -32.13
N THR A 127 5.30 -6.63 -31.19
CA THR A 127 5.51 -8.04 -31.46
C THR A 127 4.16 -8.64 -31.82
N ALA A 128 4.10 -9.48 -32.85
CA ALA A 128 2.86 -10.14 -33.25
C ALA A 128 2.21 -10.83 -32.03
N GLY A 129 0.94 -10.48 -31.74
CA GLY A 129 0.20 -10.99 -30.58
C GLY A 129 0.12 -10.06 -29.36
N MET A 130 0.84 -8.92 -29.36
CA MET A 130 0.66 -7.88 -28.33
C MET A 130 -0.73 -7.25 -28.43
N PRO A 131 -1.40 -6.95 -27.29
CA PRO A 131 -2.68 -6.23 -27.31
C PRO A 131 -2.52 -4.84 -27.92
N GLU A 132 -3.49 -4.37 -28.69
CA GLU A 132 -3.52 -3.00 -29.19
C GLU A 132 -4.08 -2.04 -28.14
N ARG A 133 -5.04 -2.52 -27.33
CA ARG A 133 -5.69 -1.72 -26.28
C ARG A 133 -5.88 -2.50 -24.98
N ILE A 134 -5.39 -1.91 -23.92
CA ILE A 134 -5.61 -2.36 -22.53
C ILE A 134 -6.54 -1.36 -21.83
N VAL A 135 -7.62 -1.87 -21.26
CA VAL A 135 -8.54 -1.08 -20.43
C VAL A 135 -8.38 -1.48 -18.97
N ILE A 136 -8.26 -0.50 -18.08
CA ILE A 136 -8.13 -0.67 -16.63
C ILE A 136 -9.35 -0.02 -15.98
N ILE A 137 -10.12 -0.78 -15.22
CA ILE A 137 -11.29 -0.27 -14.48
C ILE A 137 -10.88 -0.12 -13.00
N GLY A 138 -10.68 1.10 -12.58
CA GLY A 138 -10.29 1.51 -11.22
C GLY A 138 -8.98 2.29 -11.20
N GLY A 139 -9.01 3.50 -10.61
CA GLY A 139 -7.87 4.41 -10.44
C GLY A 139 -7.19 4.26 -9.07
N GLY A 140 -7.33 3.11 -8.38
CA GLY A 140 -6.64 2.84 -7.11
C GLY A 140 -5.23 2.27 -7.30
N ALA A 141 -4.63 1.77 -6.21
CA ALA A 141 -3.28 1.19 -6.17
C ALA A 141 -2.99 0.23 -7.32
N ALA A 142 -3.81 -0.81 -7.48
CA ALA A 142 -3.60 -1.84 -8.50
C ALA A 142 -3.71 -1.30 -9.92
N GLY A 143 -4.73 -0.45 -10.20
CA GLY A 143 -4.92 0.11 -11.54
C GLY A 143 -3.81 1.07 -11.93
N PHE A 144 -3.38 1.92 -11.00
CA PHE A 144 -2.27 2.85 -11.21
C PHE A 144 -0.94 2.09 -11.42
N ALA A 145 -0.60 1.15 -10.53
CA ALA A 145 0.62 0.36 -10.63
C ALA A 145 0.67 -0.46 -11.93
N ALA A 146 -0.47 -0.97 -12.41
CA ALA A 146 -0.55 -1.65 -13.69
C ALA A 146 -0.29 -0.71 -14.88
N ALA A 147 -0.89 0.48 -14.89
CA ALA A 147 -0.69 1.45 -15.97
C ALA A 147 0.76 1.93 -16.04
N GLU A 148 1.37 2.19 -14.89
CA GLU A 148 2.77 2.59 -14.78
C GLU A 148 3.70 1.46 -15.22
N GLN A 149 3.46 0.22 -14.76
CA GLN A 149 4.25 -0.95 -15.15
C GLN A 149 4.17 -1.23 -16.66
N LEU A 150 3.00 -1.10 -17.28
CA LEU A 150 2.86 -1.23 -18.74
C LEU A 150 3.79 -0.26 -19.49
N ARG A 151 3.89 0.99 -19.03
CA ARG A 151 4.79 1.98 -19.65
C ARG A 151 6.26 1.70 -19.34
N ARG A 152 6.55 1.19 -18.16
CA ARG A 152 7.90 0.72 -17.80
C ARG A 152 8.35 -0.46 -18.70
N GLU A 153 7.44 -1.36 -19.05
CA GLU A 153 7.67 -2.44 -20.04
C GLU A 153 7.64 -1.95 -21.50
N GLN A 154 7.59 -0.65 -21.73
CA GLN A 154 7.58 -0.03 -23.06
C GLN A 154 6.41 -0.47 -23.95
N TYR A 155 5.31 -0.87 -23.34
CA TYR A 155 4.10 -1.17 -24.11
C TYR A 155 3.66 0.06 -24.89
N GLN A 156 3.54 -0.06 -26.22
CA GLN A 156 3.23 1.02 -27.15
C GLN A 156 1.73 1.15 -27.46
N GLY A 157 0.93 0.16 -27.07
CA GLY A 157 -0.51 0.18 -27.30
C GLY A 157 -1.25 1.19 -26.43
N SER A 158 -2.52 1.35 -26.69
CA SER A 158 -3.41 2.25 -25.96
C SER A 158 -3.66 1.74 -24.54
N ILE A 159 -3.48 2.60 -23.53
CA ILE A 159 -3.90 2.36 -22.15
C ILE A 159 -5.02 3.33 -21.81
N VAL A 160 -6.18 2.81 -21.44
CA VAL A 160 -7.31 3.61 -20.98
C VAL A 160 -7.62 3.22 -19.54
N MET A 161 -7.45 4.15 -18.60
CA MET A 161 -7.78 3.97 -17.19
C MET A 161 -9.08 4.69 -16.87
N LEU A 162 -10.09 3.95 -16.40
CA LEU A 162 -11.40 4.45 -16.04
C LEU A 162 -11.53 4.51 -14.52
N SER A 163 -11.63 5.70 -13.96
CA SER A 163 -11.82 5.92 -12.53
C SER A 163 -13.16 6.58 -12.25
N ASN A 164 -13.89 6.05 -11.27
CA ASN A 164 -15.12 6.70 -10.80
C ASN A 164 -14.84 7.86 -9.82
N ASP A 165 -13.58 8.00 -9.36
CA ASP A 165 -13.17 9.10 -8.51
C ASP A 165 -13.04 10.40 -9.35
N GLU A 166 -13.23 11.55 -8.71
CA GLU A 166 -13.04 12.88 -9.31
C GLU A 166 -11.57 13.31 -9.33
N ALA A 167 -10.75 12.72 -8.46
CA ALA A 167 -9.32 12.97 -8.35
C ALA A 167 -8.51 11.91 -9.12
N PRO A 168 -7.31 12.24 -9.62
CA PRO A 168 -6.36 11.25 -10.12
C PRO A 168 -5.99 10.23 -9.02
N PRO A 169 -5.31 9.13 -9.36
CA PRO A 169 -4.83 8.17 -8.37
C PRO A 169 -4.07 8.84 -7.22
N VAL A 170 -4.49 8.53 -6.00
CA VAL A 170 -3.96 9.12 -4.76
C VAL A 170 -3.41 8.06 -3.83
N ASP A 171 -2.47 8.44 -2.99
CA ASP A 171 -1.93 7.68 -1.88
C ASP A 171 -2.98 7.57 -0.76
N ARG A 172 -3.78 6.50 -0.83
CA ARG A 172 -4.88 6.29 0.14
C ARG A 172 -4.40 6.05 1.57
N PRO A 173 -3.28 5.36 1.84
CA PRO A 173 -2.74 5.25 3.19
C PRO A 173 -2.55 6.60 3.89
N ASN A 174 -2.20 7.64 3.17
CA ASN A 174 -2.01 8.98 3.71
C ASN A 174 -3.34 9.65 4.11
N LEU A 175 -4.45 9.25 3.51
CA LEU A 175 -5.78 9.83 3.77
C LEU A 175 -6.29 9.58 5.20
N SER A 176 -5.80 8.54 5.89
CA SER A 176 -6.14 8.26 7.30
C SER A 176 -5.07 8.71 8.30
N LYS A 177 -3.92 9.20 7.79
CA LYS A 177 -2.71 9.52 8.56
C LYS A 177 -2.34 11.01 8.43
N ASP A 178 -1.17 11.29 7.91
CA ASP A 178 -0.57 12.63 7.90
C ASP A 178 -1.43 13.70 7.22
N TYR A 179 -2.07 13.37 6.09
CA TYR A 179 -2.95 14.33 5.42
C TYR A 179 -4.19 14.65 6.28
N MET A 180 -4.85 13.64 6.85
CA MET A 180 -5.99 13.86 7.75
C MET A 180 -5.56 14.57 9.03
N ALA A 181 -4.39 14.24 9.58
CA ALA A 181 -3.82 14.89 10.76
C ALA A 181 -3.44 16.36 10.53
N GLY A 182 -3.22 16.77 9.27
CA GLY A 182 -2.78 18.12 8.91
C GLY A 182 -1.26 18.28 8.84
N ASN A 183 -0.51 17.17 8.84
CA ASN A 183 0.95 17.12 8.78
C ASN A 183 1.48 17.01 7.33
N ALA A 184 0.63 16.68 6.36
CA ALA A 184 0.97 16.59 4.94
C ALA A 184 0.16 17.58 4.12
N LEU A 185 0.79 18.18 3.10
CA LEU A 185 0.11 19.04 2.15
C LEU A 185 -0.70 18.21 1.16
N GLU A 186 -1.82 18.76 0.68
CA GLU A 186 -2.68 18.06 -0.28
C GLU A 186 -1.96 17.78 -1.60
N GLU A 187 -1.06 18.62 -2.03
CA GLU A 187 -0.24 18.44 -3.26
C GLU A 187 0.66 17.19 -3.22
N TRP A 188 0.89 16.60 -2.02
CA TRP A 188 1.67 15.37 -1.86
C TRP A 188 0.79 14.11 -1.90
N VAL A 189 -0.52 14.25 -1.94
CA VAL A 189 -1.47 13.13 -1.91
C VAL A 189 -1.59 12.42 -3.28
N PRO A 190 -1.56 13.10 -4.44
CA PRO A 190 -1.54 12.41 -5.73
C PRO A 190 -0.30 11.55 -5.91
N LEU A 191 -0.45 10.31 -6.40
CA LEU A 191 0.68 9.41 -6.67
C LEU A 191 1.62 9.96 -7.74
N ARG A 192 1.10 10.74 -8.68
CA ARG A 192 1.83 11.44 -9.74
C ARG A 192 1.14 12.77 -10.06
N PRO A 193 1.90 13.76 -10.55
CA PRO A 193 1.30 14.99 -11.08
C PRO A 193 0.36 14.66 -12.24
N GLU A 194 -0.63 15.50 -12.47
CA GLU A 194 -1.66 15.27 -13.49
C GLU A 194 -1.07 15.11 -14.90
N SER A 195 0.01 15.85 -15.22
CA SER A 195 0.71 15.75 -16.51
C SER A 195 1.29 14.36 -16.78
N PHE A 196 1.65 13.62 -15.73
CA PHE A 196 2.26 12.28 -15.84
C PHE A 196 1.48 11.34 -16.77
N TYR A 197 0.17 11.37 -16.68
CA TYR A 197 -0.68 10.44 -17.46
C TYR A 197 -0.58 10.78 -18.95
N ALA A 198 -0.73 12.04 -19.31
CA ALA A 198 -0.61 12.50 -20.70
C ALA A 198 0.82 12.31 -21.25
N ASP A 199 1.83 12.68 -20.47
CA ASP A 199 3.25 12.56 -20.83
C ASP A 199 3.66 11.10 -21.09
N ASN A 200 3.01 10.16 -20.41
CA ASN A 200 3.23 8.72 -20.61
C ASN A 200 2.17 8.05 -21.52
N GLY A 201 1.32 8.82 -22.18
CA GLY A 201 0.30 8.29 -23.10
C GLY A 201 -0.73 7.38 -22.41
N ILE A 202 -1.04 7.63 -21.13
CA ILE A 202 -2.09 6.97 -20.38
C ILE A 202 -3.34 7.83 -20.43
N GLU A 203 -4.39 7.34 -21.08
CA GLU A 203 -5.70 8.02 -21.11
C GLU A 203 -6.42 7.80 -19.78
N LEU A 204 -6.28 8.74 -18.84
CA LEU A 204 -7.00 8.73 -17.56
C LEU A 204 -8.35 9.42 -17.73
N ARG A 205 -9.44 8.67 -17.49
CA ARG A 205 -10.82 9.20 -17.46
C ARG A 205 -11.32 9.17 -16.03
N LEU A 206 -11.47 10.35 -15.44
CA LEU A 206 -12.08 10.57 -14.14
C LEU A 206 -13.59 10.64 -14.27
N ASN A 207 -14.34 10.45 -13.17
CA ASN A 207 -15.80 10.40 -13.14
C ASN A 207 -16.39 9.41 -14.17
N ALA A 208 -15.62 8.39 -14.54
CA ALA A 208 -15.96 7.41 -15.55
C ALA A 208 -16.65 6.19 -14.90
N ASN A 209 -17.97 6.24 -14.81
CA ASN A 209 -18.75 5.13 -14.26
C ASN A 209 -18.95 4.04 -15.31
N VAL A 210 -18.31 2.89 -15.09
CA VAL A 210 -18.50 1.67 -15.88
C VAL A 210 -19.77 0.97 -15.41
N THR A 211 -20.66 0.64 -16.34
CA THR A 211 -21.98 0.05 -16.04
C THR A 211 -22.09 -1.42 -16.43
N ALA A 212 -21.29 -1.88 -17.39
CA ALA A 212 -21.28 -3.29 -17.81
C ALA A 212 -19.97 -3.69 -18.49
N ILE A 213 -19.66 -4.99 -18.44
CA ILE A 213 -18.57 -5.63 -19.15
C ILE A 213 -19.13 -6.78 -19.98
N ASN A 214 -18.86 -6.78 -21.28
CA ASN A 214 -19.15 -7.91 -22.15
C ASN A 214 -17.85 -8.64 -22.52
N THR A 215 -17.64 -9.78 -21.89
CA THR A 215 -16.40 -10.58 -22.09
C THR A 215 -16.35 -11.26 -23.46
N ARG A 216 -17.50 -11.50 -24.12
CA ARG A 216 -17.57 -12.12 -25.46
C ARG A 216 -17.23 -11.12 -26.56
N SER A 217 -17.86 -9.93 -26.55
CA SER A 217 -17.55 -8.86 -27.52
C SER A 217 -16.30 -8.05 -27.14
N ARG A 218 -15.75 -8.28 -25.95
CA ARG A 218 -14.63 -7.52 -25.37
C ARG A 218 -14.90 -6.01 -25.34
N GLU A 219 -16.02 -5.64 -24.74
CA GLU A 219 -16.46 -4.26 -24.62
C GLU A 219 -16.77 -3.89 -23.17
N VAL A 220 -16.42 -2.67 -22.80
CA VAL A 220 -16.81 -2.03 -21.54
C VAL A 220 -17.82 -0.93 -21.88
N ALA A 221 -18.96 -0.92 -21.20
CA ALA A 221 -19.98 0.13 -21.33
C ALA A 221 -19.85 1.14 -20.18
N LEU A 222 -19.96 2.44 -20.52
CA LEU A 222 -19.96 3.53 -19.54
C LEU A 222 -21.38 4.11 -19.37
N ALA A 223 -21.60 4.76 -18.24
CA ALA A 223 -22.76 5.62 -18.07
C ALA A 223 -22.81 6.65 -19.21
N GLY A 224 -24.01 6.89 -19.78
CA GLY A 224 -24.13 7.72 -20.98
C GLY A 224 -24.06 6.95 -22.30
N GLY A 225 -23.89 5.61 -22.26
CA GLY A 225 -24.08 4.71 -23.41
C GLY A 225 -22.84 4.53 -24.30
N SER A 226 -21.73 5.21 -24.04
CA SER A 226 -20.49 4.97 -24.80
C SER A 226 -19.87 3.61 -24.46
N LYS A 227 -19.20 3.01 -25.44
CA LYS A 227 -18.55 1.71 -25.32
C LYS A 227 -17.08 1.80 -25.71
N LEU A 228 -16.24 1.03 -25.03
CA LEU A 228 -14.81 0.87 -25.31
C LEU A 228 -14.52 -0.61 -25.59
N ARG A 229 -13.83 -0.87 -26.69
CA ARG A 229 -13.27 -2.21 -26.95
C ARG A 229 -11.94 -2.38 -26.24
N TYR A 230 -11.61 -3.59 -25.85
CA TYR A 230 -10.34 -3.96 -25.26
C TYR A 230 -9.81 -5.30 -25.81
N ASP A 231 -8.50 -5.47 -25.82
CA ASP A 231 -7.84 -6.76 -26.06
C ASP A 231 -7.52 -7.44 -24.74
N ARG A 232 -7.18 -6.63 -23.72
CA ARG A 232 -7.01 -7.05 -22.33
C ARG A 232 -7.73 -6.08 -21.39
N LEU A 233 -8.28 -6.64 -20.33
CA LEU A 233 -9.02 -5.89 -19.31
C LEU A 233 -8.47 -6.19 -17.93
N LEU A 234 -8.23 -5.15 -17.13
CA LEU A 234 -7.93 -5.27 -15.71
C LEU A 234 -9.11 -4.74 -14.87
N LEU A 235 -9.67 -5.59 -14.02
CA LEU A 235 -10.60 -5.22 -12.96
C LEU A 235 -9.80 -4.84 -11.71
N ALA A 236 -9.74 -3.56 -11.40
CA ALA A 236 -9.09 -2.98 -10.23
C ALA A 236 -10.07 -2.12 -9.42
N THR A 237 -11.34 -2.53 -9.36
CA THR A 237 -12.44 -1.77 -8.75
C THR A 237 -12.33 -1.69 -7.22
N GLY A 238 -11.50 -2.54 -6.62
CA GLY A 238 -11.19 -2.51 -5.20
C GLY A 238 -12.39 -2.87 -4.32
N ALA A 239 -12.49 -2.17 -3.20
CA ALA A 239 -13.55 -2.36 -2.22
C ALA A 239 -14.21 -1.02 -1.85
N GLU A 240 -15.40 -1.08 -1.27
CA GLU A 240 -16.12 0.09 -0.75
C GLU A 240 -16.41 -0.07 0.74
N PRO A 241 -16.50 1.04 1.50
CA PRO A 241 -16.86 0.99 2.91
C PRO A 241 -18.25 0.40 3.12
N ILE A 242 -18.39 -0.41 4.16
CA ILE A 242 -19.67 -0.95 4.60
C ILE A 242 -20.50 0.21 5.16
N ARG A 243 -21.67 0.45 4.58
CA ARG A 243 -22.61 1.46 5.06
C ARG A 243 -23.42 0.92 6.23
N LEU A 244 -23.36 1.61 7.36
CA LEU A 244 -24.20 1.29 8.50
C LEU A 244 -25.60 1.92 8.30
N SER A 245 -26.63 1.12 8.57
CA SER A 245 -28.00 1.62 8.65
C SER A 245 -28.31 1.91 10.12
N ILE A 246 -28.07 3.16 10.52
CA ILE A 246 -28.37 3.64 11.88
C ILE A 246 -29.59 4.55 11.81
N PRO A 247 -30.68 4.28 12.56
CA PRO A 247 -31.85 5.13 12.58
C PRO A 247 -31.51 6.60 12.89
N GLY A 248 -32.04 7.52 12.10
CA GLY A 248 -31.77 8.95 12.23
C GLY A 248 -30.48 9.44 11.58
N ALA A 249 -29.56 8.55 11.22
CA ALA A 249 -28.33 8.95 10.52
C ALA A 249 -28.60 9.31 9.06
N GLY A 250 -28.56 10.61 8.73
CA GLY A 250 -28.47 11.07 7.37
C GLY A 250 -27.04 10.84 6.79
N GLN A 251 -26.94 10.79 5.45
CA GLN A 251 -25.61 10.61 4.80
C GLN A 251 -24.58 11.70 5.17
N GLN A 252 -25.05 12.90 5.53
CA GLN A 252 -24.19 14.00 5.92
C GLN A 252 -23.70 13.90 7.37
N GLN A 253 -24.29 13.04 8.19
CA GLN A 253 -23.94 12.87 9.60
C GLN A 253 -22.96 11.72 9.83
N LEU A 254 -23.02 10.68 8.98
CA LEU A 254 -22.16 9.52 9.07
C LEU A 254 -21.19 9.52 7.89
N LEU A 255 -19.96 9.95 8.12
CA LEU A 255 -18.90 9.97 7.12
C LEU A 255 -18.17 8.63 7.08
N MET A 256 -17.61 8.31 5.94
CA MET A 256 -16.75 7.15 5.73
C MET A 256 -15.49 7.61 5.02
N LEU A 257 -14.43 6.84 5.11
CA LEU A 257 -13.16 7.17 4.47
C LEU A 257 -12.79 6.13 3.39
N ARG A 258 -12.71 6.58 2.14
CA ARG A 258 -12.18 5.77 1.02
C ARG A 258 -11.51 6.61 -0.05
N SER A 259 -12.03 7.78 -0.37
CA SER A 259 -11.56 8.68 -1.42
C SER A 259 -10.95 9.96 -0.83
N LEU A 260 -10.26 10.74 -1.68
CA LEU A 260 -9.80 12.07 -1.29
C LEU A 260 -10.99 12.99 -0.95
N ALA A 261 -12.09 12.87 -1.68
CA ALA A 261 -13.31 13.64 -1.40
C ALA A 261 -13.87 13.32 0.00
N ASP A 262 -13.89 12.04 0.39
CA ASP A 262 -14.29 11.64 1.75
C ASP A 262 -13.37 12.24 2.81
N CYS A 263 -12.06 12.19 2.59
CA CYS A 263 -11.08 12.76 3.52
C CYS A 263 -11.24 14.28 3.66
N ARG A 264 -11.43 15.00 2.56
CA ARG A 264 -11.73 16.44 2.55
C ARG A 264 -13.00 16.74 3.34
N ALA A 265 -14.06 15.95 3.18
CA ALA A 265 -15.29 16.12 3.93
C ALA A 265 -15.11 15.92 5.44
N ILE A 266 -14.30 14.93 5.84
CA ILE A 266 -13.93 14.72 7.26
C ILE A 266 -13.12 15.90 7.78
N ILE A 267 -12.08 16.33 7.05
CA ILE A 267 -11.23 17.47 7.44
C ILE A 267 -12.05 18.75 7.59
N GLU A 268 -12.97 19.01 6.66
CA GLU A 268 -13.82 20.21 6.71
C GLU A 268 -14.70 20.23 7.98
N ARG A 269 -15.30 19.09 8.30
CA ARG A 269 -16.08 18.95 9.54
C ARG A 269 -15.21 19.07 10.79
N ALA A 270 -13.99 18.52 10.73
CA ALA A 270 -13.03 18.55 11.85
C ALA A 270 -12.60 19.98 12.23
N LYS A 271 -12.67 20.96 11.31
CA LYS A 271 -12.33 22.36 11.61
C LYS A 271 -13.19 22.99 12.71
N THR A 272 -14.44 22.56 12.86
CA THR A 272 -15.40 23.11 13.82
C THR A 272 -15.84 22.10 14.87
N ALA A 273 -15.52 20.82 14.69
CA ALA A 273 -15.89 19.77 15.63
C ALA A 273 -15.04 19.86 16.90
N ARG A 274 -15.70 19.69 18.05
CA ARG A 274 -15.04 19.55 19.35
C ARG A 274 -15.02 18.11 19.82
N ARG A 275 -16.00 17.31 19.40
CA ARG A 275 -16.18 15.92 19.77
C ARG A 275 -16.47 15.07 18.54
N ALA A 276 -15.71 14.00 18.38
CA ALA A 276 -15.90 13.03 17.32
C ALA A 276 -16.21 11.64 17.90
N VAL A 277 -17.05 10.91 17.19
CA VAL A 277 -17.25 9.47 17.42
C VAL A 277 -16.76 8.71 16.20
N VAL A 278 -15.87 7.75 16.44
CA VAL A 278 -15.41 6.78 15.43
C VAL A 278 -16.10 5.45 15.70
N LEU A 279 -16.84 4.96 14.71
CA LEU A 279 -17.50 3.67 14.78
C LEU A 279 -16.57 2.60 14.16
N GLY A 280 -16.11 1.65 14.99
CA GLY A 280 -15.19 0.58 14.63
C GLY A 280 -13.77 0.79 15.17
N ALA A 281 -13.22 -0.28 15.75
CA ALA A 281 -11.89 -0.33 16.36
C ALA A 281 -10.89 -1.17 15.55
N SER A 282 -10.96 -1.08 14.21
CA SER A 282 -10.02 -1.69 13.27
C SER A 282 -9.05 -0.64 12.74
N PHE A 283 -8.13 -1.03 11.85
CA PHE A 283 -7.02 -0.19 11.36
C PHE A 283 -7.45 1.24 10.97
N ILE A 284 -8.32 1.38 9.96
CA ILE A 284 -8.73 2.70 9.46
C ILE A 284 -9.44 3.52 10.54
N GLY A 285 -10.34 2.90 11.34
CA GLY A 285 -11.04 3.60 12.41
C GLY A 285 -10.09 4.17 13.44
N LEU A 286 -9.08 3.42 13.84
CA LEU A 286 -8.09 3.87 14.83
C LEU A 286 -7.10 4.88 14.25
N GLU A 287 -6.69 4.75 12.99
CA GLU A 287 -5.88 5.77 12.31
C GLU A 287 -6.62 7.10 12.21
N VAL A 288 -7.92 7.07 11.88
CA VAL A 288 -8.80 8.26 11.91
C VAL A 288 -8.88 8.85 13.33
N ALA A 289 -9.04 7.99 14.34
CA ALA A 289 -9.07 8.44 15.73
C ALA A 289 -7.77 9.15 16.12
N ALA A 290 -6.60 8.59 15.78
CA ALA A 290 -5.30 9.21 16.01
C ALA A 290 -5.16 10.55 15.27
N SER A 291 -5.57 10.62 14.01
CA SER A 291 -5.52 11.84 13.20
C SER A 291 -6.44 12.95 13.71
N LEU A 292 -7.62 12.59 14.22
CA LEU A 292 -8.54 13.55 14.85
C LEU A 292 -8.01 14.03 16.20
N ARG A 293 -7.32 13.17 16.97
CA ARG A 293 -6.62 13.57 18.20
C ARG A 293 -5.47 14.55 17.91
N ALA A 294 -4.73 14.35 16.83
CA ALA A 294 -3.70 15.30 16.38
C ALA A 294 -4.28 16.69 16.06
N ARG A 295 -5.59 16.80 15.78
CA ARG A 295 -6.35 18.05 15.62
C ARG A 295 -6.98 18.53 16.90
N GLU A 296 -6.62 17.98 18.07
CA GLU A 296 -7.10 18.36 19.40
C GLU A 296 -8.61 18.10 19.61
N ILE A 297 -9.24 17.24 18.79
CA ILE A 297 -10.66 16.88 18.93
C ILE A 297 -10.78 15.79 20.00
N GLU A 298 -11.76 15.88 20.90
CA GLU A 298 -12.16 14.80 21.81
C GLU A 298 -12.69 13.62 20.98
N VAL A 299 -12.12 12.41 21.15
CA VAL A 299 -12.48 11.26 20.33
C VAL A 299 -12.98 10.10 21.18
N HIS A 300 -14.18 9.60 20.86
CA HIS A 300 -14.71 8.35 21.36
C HIS A 300 -14.70 7.30 20.26
N VAL A 301 -14.16 6.11 20.56
CA VAL A 301 -14.23 4.94 19.68
C VAL A 301 -15.28 3.98 20.19
N VAL A 302 -16.30 3.69 19.39
CA VAL A 302 -17.39 2.77 19.70
C VAL A 302 -17.27 1.53 18.83
N ALA A 303 -17.17 0.35 19.44
CA ALA A 303 -16.98 -0.88 18.71
C ALA A 303 -17.58 -2.10 19.45
N PRO A 304 -18.13 -3.10 18.70
CA PRO A 304 -18.71 -4.30 19.30
C PRO A 304 -17.66 -5.28 19.84
N GLU A 305 -16.41 -5.14 19.45
CA GLU A 305 -15.30 -5.99 19.89
C GLU A 305 -14.92 -5.68 21.33
N LYS A 306 -14.38 -6.70 22.03
CA LYS A 306 -13.82 -6.57 23.38
C LYS A 306 -12.50 -5.81 23.38
N ARG A 307 -11.72 -5.92 22.31
CA ARG A 307 -10.41 -5.28 22.12
C ARG A 307 -10.25 -4.79 20.68
N PRO A 308 -9.56 -3.68 20.46
CA PRO A 308 -9.17 -3.25 19.13
C PRO A 308 -8.35 -4.31 18.41
N MET A 309 -8.59 -4.52 17.11
CA MET A 309 -7.79 -5.38 16.22
C MET A 309 -7.57 -6.83 16.69
N GLU A 310 -8.21 -7.30 17.77
CA GLU A 310 -7.95 -8.61 18.41
C GLU A 310 -8.03 -9.77 17.42
N ARG A 311 -8.98 -9.72 16.49
CA ARG A 311 -9.18 -10.78 15.50
C ARG A 311 -8.00 -10.99 14.57
N ILE A 312 -7.20 -9.92 14.31
CA ILE A 312 -6.09 -9.95 13.36
C ILE A 312 -4.76 -10.05 14.09
N LEU A 313 -4.57 -9.27 15.15
CA LEU A 313 -3.28 -9.13 15.83
C LEU A 313 -3.21 -9.84 17.20
N GLY A 314 -4.35 -10.37 17.66
CA GLY A 314 -4.41 -11.05 18.96
C GLY A 314 -4.65 -10.09 20.14
N PRO A 315 -4.93 -10.66 21.33
CA PRO A 315 -5.35 -9.88 22.49
C PRO A 315 -4.25 -8.97 23.04
N GLN A 316 -2.98 -9.38 23.02
CA GLN A 316 -1.86 -8.60 23.57
C GLN A 316 -1.64 -7.29 22.79
N VAL A 317 -1.64 -7.36 21.45
CA VAL A 317 -1.57 -6.15 20.62
C VAL A 317 -2.83 -5.32 20.74
N GLY A 318 -4.00 -5.96 20.87
CA GLY A 318 -5.26 -5.26 21.09
C GLY A 318 -5.25 -4.44 22.39
N ASP A 319 -4.77 -5.02 23.50
CA ASP A 319 -4.63 -4.32 24.77
C ASP A 319 -3.59 -3.19 24.68
N PHE A 320 -2.47 -3.41 24.00
CA PHE A 320 -1.46 -2.38 23.74
C PHE A 320 -2.01 -1.20 22.94
N VAL A 321 -2.67 -1.48 21.80
CA VAL A 321 -3.23 -0.42 20.94
C VAL A 321 -4.30 0.39 21.69
N ARG A 322 -5.11 -0.29 22.52
CA ARG A 322 -6.05 0.41 23.40
C ARG A 322 -5.34 1.35 24.35
N ALA A 323 -4.33 0.86 25.08
CA ALA A 323 -3.55 1.66 26.02
C ALA A 323 -2.87 2.87 25.34
N LEU A 324 -2.26 2.65 24.16
CA LEU A 324 -1.63 3.71 23.37
C LEU A 324 -2.62 4.81 22.99
N HIS A 325 -3.81 4.46 22.55
CA HIS A 325 -4.85 5.44 22.20
C HIS A 325 -5.43 6.16 23.45
N GLU A 326 -5.61 5.44 24.56
CA GLU A 326 -6.06 6.01 25.84
C GLU A 326 -5.00 7.00 26.40
N GLU A 327 -3.71 6.69 26.26
CA GLU A 327 -2.59 7.61 26.59
C GLU A 327 -2.71 8.95 25.84
N HIS A 328 -3.20 8.91 24.59
CA HIS A 328 -3.43 10.09 23.76
C HIS A 328 -4.85 10.68 23.90
N GLY A 329 -5.62 10.23 24.91
CA GLY A 329 -6.91 10.79 25.27
C GLY A 329 -8.09 10.30 24.43
N VAL A 330 -7.98 9.16 23.75
CA VAL A 330 -9.11 8.48 23.13
C VAL A 330 -9.92 7.75 24.21
N VAL A 331 -11.23 7.84 24.15
CA VAL A 331 -12.15 7.13 25.06
C VAL A 331 -12.79 5.96 24.33
N PHE A 332 -12.53 4.74 24.78
CA PHE A 332 -13.17 3.55 24.20
C PHE A 332 -14.51 3.21 24.82
N ARG A 333 -15.46 2.83 23.98
CA ARG A 333 -16.76 2.22 24.29
C ARG A 333 -16.81 0.89 23.54
N LEU A 334 -16.13 -0.10 24.09
CA LEU A 334 -16.06 -1.46 23.54
C LEU A 334 -17.26 -2.28 23.99
N GLU A 335 -17.52 -3.40 23.29
CA GLU A 335 -18.70 -4.24 23.48
C GLU A 335 -20.01 -3.48 23.33
N ASP A 336 -20.00 -2.39 22.53
CA ASP A 336 -21.15 -1.51 22.30
C ASP A 336 -21.28 -1.08 20.84
N THR A 337 -22.44 -0.58 20.47
CA THR A 337 -22.71 -0.06 19.13
C THR A 337 -23.67 1.12 19.18
N ALA A 338 -23.65 1.95 18.11
CA ALA A 338 -24.64 2.99 17.94
C ALA A 338 -26.02 2.39 17.62
N SER A 339 -27.07 2.87 18.30
CA SER A 339 -28.46 2.46 18.07
C SER A 339 -29.28 3.48 17.28
N SER A 340 -29.01 4.76 17.46
CA SER A 340 -29.64 5.86 16.69
C SER A 340 -28.77 7.12 16.76
N ILE A 341 -28.99 8.03 15.80
CA ILE A 341 -28.40 9.37 15.77
C ILE A 341 -29.53 10.39 15.62
N ASP A 342 -29.56 11.37 16.51
CA ASP A 342 -30.50 12.48 16.45
C ASP A 342 -29.72 13.81 16.64
N GLY A 343 -29.56 14.53 15.55
CA GLY A 343 -28.69 15.71 15.50
C GLY A 343 -27.25 15.37 15.90
N SER A 344 -26.75 15.99 16.97
CA SER A 344 -25.41 15.69 17.54
C SER A 344 -25.44 14.58 18.59
N ARG A 345 -26.57 13.99 18.88
CA ARG A 345 -26.71 12.98 19.92
C ARG A 345 -26.77 11.59 19.37
N MET A 346 -25.80 10.76 19.71
CA MET A 346 -25.75 9.34 19.35
C MET A 346 -26.16 8.50 20.55
N ALA A 347 -27.22 7.72 20.43
CA ALA A 347 -27.61 6.74 21.43
C ALA A 347 -26.81 5.44 21.25
N LEU A 348 -26.43 4.82 22.36
CA LEU A 348 -25.72 3.54 22.41
C LEU A 348 -26.67 2.38 22.71
N LYS A 349 -26.34 1.20 22.24
CA LYS A 349 -27.16 -0.01 22.45
C LYS A 349 -27.15 -0.47 23.92
N SER A 350 -26.05 -0.26 24.63
CA SER A 350 -25.93 -0.54 26.07
C SER A 350 -26.77 0.40 26.96
N GLY A 351 -27.30 1.47 26.38
CA GLY A 351 -27.93 2.61 27.07
C GLY A 351 -26.98 3.81 27.18
N GLY A 352 -27.56 4.99 27.44
CA GLY A 352 -26.79 6.23 27.41
C GLY A 352 -26.65 6.85 26.02
N ALA A 353 -25.95 7.96 25.93
CA ALA A 353 -25.73 8.66 24.69
C ALA A 353 -24.37 9.40 24.70
N LEU A 354 -23.83 9.63 23.52
CA LEU A 354 -22.67 10.48 23.29
C LEU A 354 -23.08 11.70 22.46
N GLU A 355 -22.48 12.81 22.75
CA GLU A 355 -22.58 14.00 21.91
C GLU A 355 -21.43 13.93 20.86
N ALA A 356 -21.75 14.13 19.60
CA ALA A 356 -20.79 14.07 18.51
C ALA A 356 -21.09 15.14 17.44
N ASP A 357 -20.12 16.00 17.21
CA ASP A 357 -20.16 16.98 16.12
C ASP A 357 -19.73 16.35 14.78
N LEU A 358 -18.95 15.26 14.87
CA LEU A 358 -18.42 14.49 13.77
C LEU A 358 -18.55 12.99 14.06
N VAL A 359 -19.09 12.23 13.12
CA VAL A 359 -19.17 10.76 13.20
C VAL A 359 -18.51 10.15 11.97
N VAL A 360 -17.51 9.29 12.18
CA VAL A 360 -16.81 8.56 11.11
C VAL A 360 -16.98 7.05 11.31
N ALA A 361 -17.42 6.33 10.26
CA ALA A 361 -17.53 4.87 10.29
C ALA A 361 -16.34 4.20 9.62
N GLY A 362 -15.62 3.38 10.40
CA GLY A 362 -14.52 2.52 9.97
C GLY A 362 -14.81 1.04 10.28
N VAL A 363 -15.96 0.52 9.83
CA VAL A 363 -16.47 -0.81 10.19
C VAL A 363 -16.15 -1.91 9.16
N GLY A 364 -15.17 -1.65 8.31
CA GLY A 364 -14.72 -2.57 7.27
C GLY A 364 -15.23 -2.20 5.88
N VAL A 365 -14.82 -3.02 4.91
CA VAL A 365 -15.11 -2.82 3.48
C VAL A 365 -15.65 -4.12 2.87
N ARG A 366 -16.30 -3.99 1.70
CA ARG A 366 -16.69 -5.12 0.87
C ARG A 366 -16.13 -4.94 -0.55
N PRO A 367 -15.70 -6.02 -1.23
CA PRO A 367 -15.22 -5.92 -2.60
C PRO A 367 -16.34 -5.48 -3.55
N ARG A 368 -16.00 -4.63 -4.52
CA ARG A 368 -16.92 -4.17 -5.58
C ARG A 368 -16.98 -5.19 -6.70
N THR A 369 -17.77 -6.24 -6.53
CA THR A 369 -17.85 -7.38 -7.45
C THR A 369 -18.99 -7.30 -8.46
N GLU A 370 -19.84 -6.30 -8.40
CA GLU A 370 -21.09 -6.20 -9.20
C GLU A 370 -20.83 -6.29 -10.71
N LEU A 371 -19.78 -5.61 -11.21
CA LEU A 371 -19.40 -5.68 -12.63
C LEU A 371 -18.91 -7.07 -13.03
N ALA A 372 -18.16 -7.72 -12.16
CA ALA A 372 -17.64 -9.06 -12.38
C ALA A 372 -18.77 -10.11 -12.36
N GLU A 373 -19.74 -9.96 -11.45
CA GLU A 373 -20.92 -10.82 -11.35
C GLU A 373 -21.79 -10.70 -12.62
N GLN A 374 -22.10 -9.47 -13.04
CA GLN A 374 -22.86 -9.21 -14.27
C GLN A 374 -22.15 -9.72 -15.52
N ALA A 375 -20.81 -9.72 -15.54
CA ALA A 375 -20.00 -10.27 -16.61
C ALA A 375 -19.89 -11.82 -16.58
N GLY A 376 -20.48 -12.48 -15.59
CA GLY A 376 -20.47 -13.93 -15.42
C GLY A 376 -19.10 -14.50 -14.99
N LEU A 377 -18.26 -13.69 -14.32
CA LEU A 377 -17.00 -14.16 -13.78
C LEU A 377 -17.22 -14.99 -12.50
N LYS A 378 -16.29 -15.91 -12.22
CA LYS A 378 -16.36 -16.72 -10.99
C LYS A 378 -16.02 -15.87 -9.77
N LEU A 379 -16.84 -15.96 -8.72
CA LEU A 379 -16.73 -15.20 -7.49
C LEU A 379 -16.70 -16.14 -6.26
N ASP A 380 -15.88 -15.78 -5.27
CA ASP A 380 -15.93 -16.27 -3.91
C ASP A 380 -15.39 -15.17 -2.98
N ARG A 381 -16.29 -14.36 -2.38
CA ARG A 381 -15.92 -13.19 -1.55
C ARG A 381 -14.94 -12.22 -2.25
N GLY A 382 -14.90 -12.24 -3.57
CA GLY A 382 -14.03 -11.51 -4.48
C GLY A 382 -14.03 -12.17 -5.85
N VAL A 383 -13.32 -11.63 -6.81
CA VAL A 383 -13.13 -12.24 -8.13
C VAL A 383 -12.06 -13.32 -8.05
N ILE A 384 -12.43 -14.57 -8.37
CA ILE A 384 -11.48 -15.67 -8.41
C ILE A 384 -10.54 -15.47 -9.59
N VAL A 385 -9.23 -15.49 -9.30
CA VAL A 385 -8.16 -15.47 -10.29
C VAL A 385 -7.24 -16.67 -10.12
N ASP A 386 -6.51 -17.00 -11.18
CA ASP A 386 -5.44 -17.99 -11.12
C ASP A 386 -4.13 -17.37 -10.56
N ALA A 387 -3.04 -18.15 -10.56
CA ALA A 387 -1.73 -17.67 -10.10
C ALA A 387 -1.14 -16.55 -10.96
N TYR A 388 -1.70 -16.29 -12.13
CA TYR A 388 -1.31 -15.25 -13.08
C TYR A 388 -2.23 -14.02 -13.01
N LEU A 389 -3.15 -13.99 -12.04
CA LEU A 389 -4.17 -12.96 -11.83
C LEU A 389 -5.20 -12.91 -12.98
N GLU A 390 -5.31 -13.95 -13.82
CA GLU A 390 -6.32 -14.05 -14.86
C GLU A 390 -7.62 -14.63 -14.28
N THR A 391 -8.76 -14.05 -14.67
CA THR A 391 -10.08 -14.48 -14.22
C THR A 391 -10.58 -15.70 -14.99
N SER A 392 -11.81 -16.14 -14.74
CA SER A 392 -12.45 -17.21 -15.52
C SER A 392 -12.74 -16.84 -16.99
N ALA A 393 -12.57 -15.57 -17.39
CA ALA A 393 -12.72 -15.11 -18.77
C ALA A 393 -11.33 -14.78 -19.37
N PRO A 394 -10.92 -15.44 -20.49
CA PRO A 394 -9.61 -15.21 -21.09
C PRO A 394 -9.37 -13.73 -21.45
N GLY A 395 -8.19 -13.21 -21.08
CA GLY A 395 -7.79 -11.82 -21.33
C GLY A 395 -8.40 -10.82 -20.35
N VAL A 396 -9.13 -11.28 -19.33
CA VAL A 396 -9.66 -10.45 -18.23
C VAL A 396 -8.92 -10.80 -16.94
N PHE A 397 -8.29 -9.82 -16.33
CA PHE A 397 -7.50 -9.92 -15.11
C PHE A 397 -8.20 -9.21 -13.96
N ALA A 398 -7.86 -9.56 -12.73
CA ALA A 398 -8.28 -8.79 -11.55
C ALA A 398 -7.12 -8.64 -10.57
N ALA A 399 -7.03 -7.45 -9.93
CA ALA A 399 -5.97 -7.11 -8.98
C ALA A 399 -6.46 -6.17 -7.87
N GLY A 400 -5.81 -6.21 -6.73
CA GLY A 400 -6.12 -5.44 -5.54
C GLY A 400 -7.24 -6.06 -4.71
N ASP A 401 -7.93 -5.25 -3.90
CA ASP A 401 -8.90 -5.68 -2.89
C ASP A 401 -10.04 -6.58 -3.45
N ILE A 402 -10.27 -6.53 -4.75
CA ILE A 402 -11.29 -7.36 -5.44
C ILE A 402 -10.80 -8.77 -5.73
N ALA A 403 -9.47 -9.00 -5.89
CA ALA A 403 -8.91 -10.25 -6.36
C ALA A 403 -8.79 -11.29 -5.24
N ARG A 404 -9.22 -12.52 -5.53
CA ARG A 404 -9.02 -13.68 -4.69
C ARG A 404 -8.13 -14.68 -5.43
N TRP A 405 -6.90 -14.86 -4.93
CA TRP A 405 -5.85 -15.62 -5.61
C TRP A 405 -5.35 -16.82 -4.79
N PRO A 406 -4.78 -17.84 -5.44
CA PRO A 406 -4.11 -18.94 -4.74
C PRO A 406 -2.79 -18.43 -4.16
N ASP A 407 -2.72 -18.27 -2.83
CA ASP A 407 -1.52 -17.83 -2.15
C ASP A 407 -0.57 -19.00 -1.90
N PRO A 408 0.66 -18.97 -2.45
CA PRO A 408 1.60 -20.07 -2.28
C PRO A 408 2.14 -20.20 -0.86
N HIS A 409 2.10 -19.12 -0.07
CA HIS A 409 2.65 -19.10 1.29
C HIS A 409 1.72 -19.76 2.29
N SER A 410 0.42 -19.52 2.22
CA SER A 410 -0.57 -20.19 3.07
C SER A 410 -1.07 -21.50 2.47
N GLY A 411 -0.97 -21.69 1.16
CA GLY A 411 -1.58 -22.77 0.40
C GLY A 411 -3.09 -22.63 0.25
N GLU A 412 -3.65 -21.49 0.62
CA GLU A 412 -5.08 -21.20 0.57
C GLU A 412 -5.39 -20.17 -0.52
N SER A 413 -6.65 -20.08 -0.94
CA SER A 413 -7.09 -18.95 -1.77
C SER A 413 -7.49 -17.80 -0.85
N ILE A 414 -6.78 -16.68 -0.95
CA ILE A 414 -6.94 -15.53 -0.07
C ILE A 414 -7.34 -14.26 -0.83
N ARG A 415 -7.90 -13.30 -0.12
CA ARG A 415 -8.19 -11.94 -0.55
C ARG A 415 -7.87 -10.99 0.59
N VAL A 416 -7.08 -9.97 0.33
CA VAL A 416 -6.68 -8.97 1.33
C VAL A 416 -6.94 -7.56 0.80
N GLU A 417 -7.10 -6.60 1.70
CA GLU A 417 -7.25 -5.18 1.39
C GLU A 417 -5.96 -4.44 1.81
N HIS A 418 -4.83 -4.81 1.18
CA HIS A 418 -3.51 -4.25 1.49
C HIS A 418 -3.00 -3.40 0.32
N TRP A 419 -2.55 -2.20 0.61
CA TRP A 419 -2.06 -1.25 -0.39
C TRP A 419 -0.92 -1.82 -1.22
N VAL A 420 0.13 -2.32 -0.57
CA VAL A 420 1.31 -2.88 -1.24
C VAL A 420 0.98 -4.12 -2.06
N VAL A 421 0.11 -4.99 -1.55
CA VAL A 421 -0.36 -6.18 -2.30
C VAL A 421 -1.10 -5.74 -3.55
N ALA A 422 -1.97 -4.74 -3.45
CA ALA A 422 -2.72 -4.23 -4.60
C ALA A 422 -1.79 -3.68 -5.69
N GLU A 423 -0.76 -2.93 -5.32
CA GLU A 423 0.23 -2.42 -6.28
C GLU A 423 1.05 -3.55 -6.91
N ARG A 424 1.58 -4.49 -6.11
CA ARG A 424 2.35 -5.64 -6.61
C ARG A 424 1.49 -6.53 -7.53
N GLN A 425 0.20 -6.73 -7.22
CA GLN A 425 -0.74 -7.42 -8.11
C GLN A 425 -0.96 -6.64 -9.41
N GLY A 426 -1.08 -5.31 -9.33
CA GLY A 426 -1.18 -4.46 -10.52
C GLY A 426 0.03 -4.62 -11.44
N GLN A 427 1.24 -4.61 -10.89
CA GLN A 427 2.50 -4.84 -11.63
C GLN A 427 2.51 -6.22 -12.28
N THR A 428 2.19 -7.29 -11.55
CA THR A 428 2.15 -8.66 -12.09
C THR A 428 1.06 -8.83 -13.16
N ALA A 429 -0.13 -8.26 -12.94
CA ALA A 429 -1.21 -8.29 -13.93
C ALA A 429 -0.81 -7.59 -15.23
N ALA A 430 -0.08 -6.46 -15.15
CA ALA A 430 0.45 -5.75 -16.31
C ALA A 430 1.38 -6.65 -17.15
N LEU A 431 2.33 -7.33 -16.50
CA LEU A 431 3.23 -8.27 -17.16
C LEU A 431 2.46 -9.42 -17.84
N ASN A 432 1.44 -9.94 -17.17
CA ASN A 432 0.62 -11.04 -17.70
C ASN A 432 -0.30 -10.60 -18.82
N MET A 433 -0.81 -9.38 -18.80
CA MET A 433 -1.53 -8.79 -19.94
C MET A 433 -0.64 -8.68 -21.20
N LEU A 434 0.68 -8.53 -21.01
CA LEU A 434 1.68 -8.56 -22.07
C LEU A 434 2.16 -9.99 -22.44
N GLY A 435 1.64 -11.04 -21.78
CA GLY A 435 1.94 -12.44 -22.09
C GLY A 435 3.18 -13.00 -21.40
N ARG A 436 3.75 -12.34 -20.39
CA ARG A 436 4.95 -12.80 -19.66
C ARG A 436 4.72 -14.08 -18.86
N ARG A 437 3.49 -14.36 -18.43
CA ARG A 437 3.12 -15.53 -17.60
C ARG A 437 3.90 -15.63 -16.28
N GLU A 438 3.93 -14.53 -15.55
CA GLU A 438 4.55 -14.46 -14.23
C GLU A 438 3.53 -14.77 -13.14
N LYS A 439 3.87 -15.72 -12.25
CA LYS A 439 3.03 -16.03 -11.11
C LYS A 439 3.12 -14.92 -10.07
N PHE A 440 1.98 -14.58 -9.47
CA PHE A 440 1.96 -13.72 -8.31
C PHE A 440 2.36 -14.52 -7.08
N VAL A 441 3.57 -14.29 -6.59
CA VAL A 441 4.18 -15.01 -5.45
C VAL A 441 4.63 -14.05 -4.34
N ALA A 442 4.27 -12.78 -4.42
CA ALA A 442 4.65 -11.80 -3.40
C ALA A 442 4.02 -12.14 -2.07
N VAL A 443 4.82 -12.09 -1.00
CA VAL A 443 4.33 -12.22 0.38
C VAL A 443 3.42 -11.02 0.68
N PRO A 444 2.21 -11.23 1.23
CA PRO A 444 1.36 -10.13 1.66
C PRO A 444 2.07 -9.27 2.69
N PHE A 445 1.99 -7.97 2.54
CA PHE A 445 2.51 -7.00 3.48
C PHE A 445 1.56 -5.82 3.63
N PHE A 446 1.38 -5.36 4.86
CA PHE A 446 0.79 -4.06 5.16
C PHE A 446 1.40 -3.46 6.41
N TRP A 447 1.18 -2.17 6.60
CA TRP A 447 1.51 -1.47 7.83
C TRP A 447 0.31 -0.67 8.31
N SER A 448 0.26 -0.40 9.60
CA SER A 448 -0.61 0.59 10.20
C SER A 448 0.21 1.46 11.14
N GLN A 449 -0.16 2.72 11.26
CA GLN A 449 0.57 3.66 12.12
C GLN A 449 -0.40 4.35 13.07
N HIS A 450 -0.07 4.30 14.34
CA HIS A 450 -0.83 4.90 15.42
C HIS A 450 0.09 5.87 16.17
N TYR A 451 -0.09 7.17 15.94
CA TYR A 451 0.82 8.22 16.41
C TYR A 451 2.24 7.99 15.87
N ASP A 452 3.23 7.78 16.75
CA ASP A 452 4.61 7.44 16.37
C ASP A 452 4.86 5.94 16.18
N VAL A 453 3.92 5.07 16.56
CA VAL A 453 4.12 3.61 16.57
C VAL A 453 3.66 2.94 15.27
N PRO A 454 4.60 2.40 14.45
CA PRO A 454 4.28 1.57 13.32
C PRO A 454 4.00 0.13 13.75
N ILE A 455 3.04 -0.50 13.13
CA ILE A 455 2.79 -1.94 13.21
C ILE A 455 2.93 -2.51 11.81
N ASN A 456 3.97 -3.30 11.57
CA ASN A 456 4.19 -4.01 10.32
C ASN A 456 3.60 -5.42 10.41
N TYR A 457 3.04 -5.92 9.30
CA TYR A 457 2.48 -7.26 9.22
C TYR A 457 2.84 -7.91 7.88
N VAL A 458 3.56 -9.01 7.95
CA VAL A 458 4.07 -9.81 6.83
C VAL A 458 3.36 -11.16 6.79
N GLY A 459 2.99 -11.63 5.61
CA GLY A 459 2.22 -12.86 5.42
C GLY A 459 0.72 -12.66 5.60
N HIS A 460 -0.01 -13.77 5.74
CA HIS A 460 -1.46 -13.74 5.99
C HIS A 460 -1.89 -14.92 6.85
N ALA A 461 -2.48 -14.63 8.01
CA ALA A 461 -3.03 -15.63 8.91
C ALA A 461 -4.50 -15.29 9.23
N GLU A 462 -5.44 -15.84 8.44
CA GLU A 462 -6.89 -15.70 8.74
C GLU A 462 -7.25 -16.43 10.03
N LYS A 463 -6.55 -17.55 10.30
CA LYS A 463 -6.70 -18.36 11.52
C LYS A 463 -5.34 -18.90 11.92
N TRP A 464 -5.06 -18.89 13.21
CA TRP A 464 -3.86 -19.47 13.81
C TRP A 464 -4.24 -20.28 15.06
N ASP A 465 -3.40 -21.22 15.43
CA ASP A 465 -3.54 -22.06 16.63
C ASP A 465 -2.46 -21.75 17.70
N GLU A 466 -1.39 -21.05 17.31
CA GLU A 466 -0.31 -20.65 18.19
C GLU A 466 0.13 -19.21 17.86
N LEU A 467 0.30 -18.39 18.90
CA LEU A 467 0.91 -17.06 18.83
C LEU A 467 2.14 -17.04 19.74
N THR A 468 3.32 -16.81 19.15
CA THR A 468 4.56 -16.61 19.92
C THR A 468 4.99 -15.16 19.86
N ILE A 469 5.38 -14.62 21.00
CA ILE A 469 5.82 -13.23 21.14
C ILE A 469 7.28 -13.23 21.59
N GLU A 470 8.13 -12.49 20.89
CA GLU A 470 9.50 -12.22 21.21
C GLU A 470 9.64 -10.73 21.54
N GLY A 471 10.26 -10.38 22.64
CA GLY A 471 10.32 -9.01 23.16
C GLY A 471 9.11 -8.64 24.00
N ASP A 472 8.79 -7.36 24.08
CA ASP A 472 7.71 -6.82 24.92
C ASP A 472 6.83 -5.87 24.11
N VAL A 473 5.54 -6.21 23.99
CA VAL A 473 4.55 -5.43 23.25
C VAL A 473 4.35 -4.05 23.89
N MET A 474 4.31 -4.00 25.24
CA MET A 474 4.10 -2.75 25.97
C MET A 474 5.32 -1.84 25.92
N ALA A 475 6.53 -2.41 25.81
CA ALA A 475 7.77 -1.66 25.60
C ALA A 475 7.94 -1.20 24.12
N ARG A 476 7.00 -1.51 23.24
CA ARG A 476 7.03 -1.18 21.82
C ARG A 476 8.21 -1.82 21.07
N ASP A 477 8.69 -2.95 21.53
CA ASP A 477 9.80 -3.70 20.94
C ASP A 477 9.48 -5.18 20.90
N CYS A 478 8.83 -5.64 19.82
CA CYS A 478 8.37 -7.03 19.74
C CYS A 478 8.23 -7.55 18.32
N LEU A 479 8.28 -8.88 18.23
CA LEU A 479 7.96 -9.67 17.06
C LEU A 479 6.94 -10.75 17.43
N LEU A 480 5.84 -10.81 16.71
CA LEU A 480 4.77 -11.78 16.91
C LEU A 480 4.73 -12.74 15.73
N ARG A 481 4.72 -14.06 15.99
CA ARG A 481 4.60 -15.08 14.94
C ARG A 481 3.28 -15.81 15.11
N TYR A 482 2.43 -15.71 14.07
CA TYR A 482 1.15 -16.38 13.96
C TYR A 482 1.36 -17.70 13.24
N LYS A 483 1.14 -18.82 13.96
CA LYS A 483 1.40 -20.17 13.44
C LYS A 483 0.13 -20.97 13.32
N ARG A 484 0.11 -21.87 12.36
CA ARG A 484 -0.90 -22.91 12.22
C ARG A 484 -0.22 -24.21 11.85
N ASN A 485 -0.48 -25.26 12.62
CA ASN A 485 0.19 -26.55 12.47
C ASN A 485 1.74 -26.41 12.47
N ARG A 486 2.29 -25.60 13.36
CA ARG A 486 3.73 -25.25 13.50
C ARG A 486 4.31 -24.40 12.34
N ARG A 487 3.58 -24.14 11.27
CA ARG A 487 4.03 -23.26 10.17
C ARG A 487 3.72 -21.82 10.51
N VAL A 488 4.69 -20.94 10.33
CA VAL A 488 4.51 -19.48 10.44
C VAL A 488 3.75 -19.01 9.20
N LEU A 489 2.57 -18.45 9.39
CA LEU A 489 1.73 -17.89 8.32
C LEU A 489 1.85 -16.39 8.24
N ALA A 490 2.11 -15.72 9.36
CA ALA A 490 2.30 -14.29 9.40
C ALA A 490 3.21 -13.88 10.56
N VAL A 491 3.80 -12.69 10.41
CA VAL A 491 4.63 -12.05 11.44
C VAL A 491 4.19 -10.60 11.57
N ALA A 492 3.91 -10.15 12.80
CA ALA A 492 3.74 -8.73 13.10
C ALA A 492 4.95 -8.21 13.87
N SER A 493 5.30 -6.94 13.68
CA SER A 493 6.40 -6.30 14.39
C SER A 493 6.07 -4.87 14.81
N ILE A 494 6.66 -4.45 15.92
CA ILE A 494 6.71 -3.08 16.38
C ILE A 494 8.18 -2.74 16.59
N TYR A 495 8.70 -1.72 15.88
CA TYR A 495 10.10 -1.27 15.89
C TYR A 495 11.15 -2.37 15.66
N ARG A 496 10.79 -3.45 14.94
CA ARG A 496 11.71 -4.52 14.51
C ARG A 496 11.65 -4.69 12.99
N ASP A 497 12.01 -3.64 12.29
CA ASP A 497 11.84 -3.55 10.84
C ASP A 497 12.72 -4.54 10.08
N VAL A 498 13.98 -4.74 10.52
CA VAL A 498 14.90 -5.70 9.88
C VAL A 498 14.40 -7.15 10.06
N GLU A 499 13.86 -7.49 11.23
CA GLU A 499 13.26 -8.80 11.50
C GLU A 499 11.99 -9.01 10.66
N SER A 500 11.20 -7.96 10.43
CA SER A 500 10.05 -7.97 9.52
C SER A 500 10.49 -8.29 8.08
N LEU A 501 11.53 -7.61 7.59
CA LEU A 501 12.13 -7.86 6.27
C LEU A 501 12.69 -9.29 6.15
N LYS A 502 13.39 -9.78 7.18
CA LYS A 502 13.90 -11.16 7.21
C LYS A 502 12.77 -12.18 7.17
N ALA A 503 11.63 -11.89 7.82
CA ALA A 503 10.45 -12.76 7.77
C ALA A 503 9.86 -12.83 6.36
N GLU A 504 9.75 -11.69 5.64
CA GLU A 504 9.29 -11.66 4.25
C GLU A 504 10.21 -12.51 3.36
N VAL A 505 11.53 -12.29 3.45
CA VAL A 505 12.52 -13.05 2.65
C VAL A 505 12.49 -14.55 2.96
N ALA A 506 12.31 -14.93 4.23
CA ALA A 506 12.17 -16.34 4.60
C ALA A 506 10.94 -16.97 3.97
N MET A 507 9.78 -16.29 4.02
CA MET A 507 8.55 -16.78 3.39
C MET A 507 8.68 -16.90 1.87
N GLU A 508 9.33 -15.94 1.20
CA GLU A 508 9.60 -16.00 -0.24
C GLU A 508 10.42 -17.23 -0.63
N ARG A 509 11.44 -17.58 0.17
CA ARG A 509 12.30 -18.75 -0.07
C ARG A 509 11.61 -20.10 0.14
N ASP A 510 10.63 -20.15 1.06
CA ASP A 510 9.87 -21.38 1.34
C ASP A 510 8.94 -21.79 0.19
N THR A 511 8.71 -20.91 -0.78
CA THR A 511 7.80 -21.13 -1.92
C THR A 511 8.52 -21.29 -3.25
N GLY A 512 9.86 -21.16 -3.27
CA GLY A 512 10.72 -21.28 -4.44
C GLY A 512 11.01 -22.73 -4.88
#